data_88c338fdfc6bf5ea7ee015b1a967ce51
#
_entry.id   88c338fdfc6bf5ea7ee015b1a967ce51
#
_cell.length_a   1.000
_cell.length_b   1.000
_cell.length_c   1.000
_cell.angle_alpha   90.00
_cell.angle_beta   90.00
_cell.angle_gamma   90.00
#
_symmetry.space_group_name_H-M   'P 1'
#
loop_
_entity.id
_entity.type
_entity.pdbx_description
1 polymer ?
#
loop_
_entity_poly.entity_id
_entity_poly.type
_entity_poly.pdbx_seq_one_letter_code
_entity_poly.pdbx_strand_id
1 'polypeptide(L)'
;MKKRIQLRVNGMDRALEVEARSSLLEVVREQLGLTGAKLARDMQVCGACTLLVNGKPVSACSVLAVDADGCDVLTIEGLGDGKKHHPLQEAFMEFGALQCGYCTSGVYSYRQGAARRVSPTDGGAQKGNHGGLPLHRYDLFFTAPRTRRRMQENSMEPADIGKTFRRG
;
A
#
# COMPACT_ATOMS: atom_id res chain seq x y z
N MET A 1 -24.33 -12.18 10.03
CA MET A 1 -25.17 -11.42 9.07
C MET A 1 -24.26 -11.02 7.92
N LYS A 2 -24.56 -11.48 6.71
CA LYS A 2 -23.77 -11.16 5.51
C LYS A 2 -24.29 -9.89 4.86
N LYS A 3 -23.39 -9.10 4.30
CA LYS A 3 -23.69 -7.88 3.53
C LYS A 3 -23.01 -7.95 2.17
N ARG A 4 -23.68 -7.43 1.15
CA ARG A 4 -23.05 -7.22 -0.16
C ARG A 4 -22.35 -5.87 -0.17
N ILE A 5 -21.12 -5.86 -0.66
CA ILE A 5 -20.31 -4.67 -0.86
C ILE A 5 -19.71 -4.68 -2.26
N GLN A 6 -19.36 -3.50 -2.74
CA GLN A 6 -18.66 -3.32 -4.00
C GLN A 6 -17.32 -2.63 -3.73
N LEU A 7 -16.24 -3.26 -4.16
CA LEU A 7 -14.89 -2.71 -4.06
C LEU A 7 -14.29 -2.63 -5.45
N ARG A 8 -13.53 -1.57 -5.71
CA ARG A 8 -12.64 -1.56 -6.85
C ARG A 8 -11.24 -1.94 -6.38
N VAL A 9 -10.82 -3.17 -6.67
CA VAL A 9 -9.55 -3.71 -6.18
C VAL A 9 -8.56 -3.83 -7.33
N ASN A 10 -7.41 -3.13 -7.22
CA ASN A 10 -6.38 -3.06 -8.25
C ASN A 10 -6.95 -2.70 -9.63
N GLY A 11 -7.90 -1.74 -9.65
CA GLY A 11 -8.55 -1.26 -10.87
C GLY A 11 -9.69 -2.15 -11.39
N MET A 12 -9.99 -3.26 -10.74
CA MET A 12 -11.08 -4.18 -11.12
C MET A 12 -12.24 -4.10 -10.13
N ASP A 13 -13.44 -3.95 -10.63
CA ASP A 13 -14.65 -3.93 -9.80
C ASP A 13 -14.96 -5.35 -9.30
N ARG A 14 -15.24 -5.47 -8.01
CA ARG A 14 -15.52 -6.72 -7.30
C ARG A 14 -16.79 -6.57 -6.46
N ALA A 15 -17.79 -7.38 -6.74
CA ALA A 15 -18.97 -7.53 -5.89
C ALA A 15 -18.75 -8.72 -4.96
N LEU A 16 -18.82 -8.49 -3.65
CA LEU A 16 -18.48 -9.47 -2.62
C LEU A 16 -19.60 -9.59 -1.62
N GLU A 17 -19.76 -10.77 -1.05
CA GLU A 17 -20.62 -11.01 0.10
C GLU A 17 -19.75 -11.26 1.32
N VAL A 18 -19.79 -10.35 2.28
CA VAL A 18 -18.90 -10.35 3.45
C VAL A 18 -19.68 -10.44 4.75
N GLU A 19 -19.10 -11.03 5.76
CA GLU A 19 -19.66 -10.93 7.11
C GLU A 19 -19.43 -9.50 7.65
N ALA A 20 -20.41 -9.00 8.41
CA ALA A 20 -20.35 -7.64 8.95
C ALA A 20 -19.11 -7.37 9.83
N ARG A 21 -18.54 -8.42 10.42
CA ARG A 21 -17.35 -8.36 11.30
C ARG A 21 -16.02 -8.57 10.56
N SER A 22 -16.06 -8.99 9.29
CA SER A 22 -14.83 -9.28 8.55
C SER A 22 -13.99 -8.03 8.34
N SER A 23 -12.71 -8.13 8.62
CA SER A 23 -11.76 -7.08 8.30
C SER A 23 -11.52 -6.99 6.78
N LEU A 24 -11.14 -5.82 6.31
CA LEU A 24 -10.76 -5.62 4.91
C LEU A 24 -9.58 -6.53 4.54
N LEU A 25 -8.65 -6.77 5.46
CA LEU A 25 -7.52 -7.66 5.24
C LEU A 25 -7.97 -9.09 4.99
N GLU A 26 -8.90 -9.63 5.81
CA GLU A 26 -9.45 -10.98 5.61
C GLU A 26 -10.11 -11.11 4.25
N VAL A 27 -10.96 -10.16 3.87
CA VAL A 27 -11.65 -10.19 2.57
C VAL A 27 -10.66 -10.16 1.41
N VAL A 28 -9.66 -9.29 1.46
CA VAL A 28 -8.63 -9.18 0.40
C VAL A 28 -7.81 -10.46 0.29
N ARG A 29 -7.46 -11.08 1.41
CA ARG A 29 -6.63 -12.29 1.42
C ARG A 29 -7.40 -13.57 1.11
N GLU A 30 -8.54 -13.76 1.78
CA GLU A 30 -9.24 -15.06 1.77
C GLU A 30 -10.24 -15.14 0.60
N GLN A 31 -10.95 -14.05 0.28
CA GLN A 31 -11.93 -14.07 -0.81
C GLN A 31 -11.33 -13.68 -2.16
N LEU A 32 -10.36 -12.76 -2.18
CA LEU A 32 -9.74 -12.30 -3.42
C LEU A 32 -8.40 -12.98 -3.72
N GLY A 33 -7.83 -13.75 -2.77
CA GLY A 33 -6.56 -14.45 -2.95
C GLY A 33 -5.33 -13.53 -3.00
N LEU A 34 -5.48 -12.23 -2.64
CA LEU A 34 -4.40 -11.26 -2.68
C LEU A 34 -3.61 -11.31 -1.36
N THR A 35 -2.66 -12.20 -1.28
CA THR A 35 -1.94 -12.55 -0.03
C THR A 35 -0.72 -11.69 0.27
N GLY A 36 -0.41 -10.70 -0.57
CA GLY A 36 0.74 -9.81 -0.40
C GLY A 36 0.68 -8.96 0.86
N ALA A 37 -0.50 -8.44 1.21
CA ALA A 37 -0.70 -7.84 2.53
C ALA A 37 -0.69 -8.92 3.62
N LYS A 38 0.02 -8.68 4.72
CA LYS A 38 0.29 -9.70 5.74
C LYS A 38 -0.39 -9.39 7.07
N LEU A 39 -0.90 -10.44 7.72
CA LEU A 39 -1.35 -10.37 9.11
C LEU A 39 -0.20 -10.79 10.02
N ALA A 40 0.43 -9.83 10.71
CA ALA A 40 1.47 -10.13 11.71
C ALA A 40 0.97 -9.86 13.14
N ARG A 41 0.23 -8.77 13.32
CA ARG A 41 -0.41 -8.38 14.58
C ARG A 41 -1.74 -7.74 14.25
N ASP A 42 -2.76 -8.08 15.00
CA ASP A 42 -4.12 -7.59 14.78
C ASP A 42 -4.43 -6.34 15.63
N MET A 43 -3.49 -5.39 15.66
CA MET A 43 -3.54 -4.25 16.59
C MET A 43 -3.07 -2.92 15.95
N GLN A 44 -3.10 -2.78 14.63
CA GLN A 44 -2.66 -1.57 13.91
C GLN A 44 -1.20 -1.11 14.15
N VAL A 45 -0.37 -1.92 14.79
CA VAL A 45 0.96 -1.51 15.27
C VAL A 45 2.07 -1.80 14.26
N CYS A 46 1.96 -2.93 13.51
CA CYS A 46 3.09 -3.40 12.70
C CYS A 46 3.07 -2.92 11.25
N GLY A 47 1.94 -2.47 10.70
CA GLY A 47 1.77 -1.99 9.33
C GLY A 47 1.99 -3.00 8.21
N ALA A 48 2.22 -4.28 8.52
CA ALA A 48 2.39 -5.32 7.50
C ALA A 48 1.12 -5.53 6.63
N CYS A 49 -0.05 -5.15 7.16
CA CYS A 49 -1.34 -5.19 6.49
C CYS A 49 -1.71 -3.90 5.76
N THR A 50 -0.79 -2.94 5.62
CA THR A 50 -1.11 -1.65 5.00
C THR A 50 -1.53 -1.82 3.55
N LEU A 51 -2.70 -1.29 3.22
CA LEU A 51 -3.25 -1.15 1.88
C LEU A 51 -3.52 0.34 1.61
N LEU A 52 -3.73 0.69 0.35
CA LEU A 52 -4.26 2.02 0.03
C LEU A 52 -5.76 1.92 -0.20
N VAL A 53 -6.53 2.70 0.53
CA VAL A 53 -7.98 2.88 0.32
C VAL A 53 -8.21 4.33 -0.10
N ASN A 54 -8.76 4.51 -1.30
CA ASN A 54 -8.90 5.82 -1.92
C ASN A 54 -7.58 6.62 -1.91
N GLY A 55 -6.45 5.92 -2.17
CA GLY A 55 -5.11 6.49 -2.20
C GLY A 55 -4.51 6.82 -0.82
N LYS A 56 -5.18 6.50 0.29
CA LYS A 56 -4.68 6.74 1.66
C LYS A 56 -4.23 5.42 2.29
N PRO A 57 -3.06 5.37 2.96
CA PRO A 57 -2.61 4.17 3.64
C PRO A 57 -3.48 3.90 4.88
N VAL A 58 -3.97 2.68 4.97
CA VAL A 58 -4.79 2.20 6.09
C VAL A 58 -4.28 0.85 6.59
N SER A 59 -4.45 0.58 7.88
CA SER A 59 -4.19 -0.73 8.48
C SER A 59 -5.39 -1.65 8.26
N ALA A 60 -5.38 -2.45 7.20
CA ALA A 60 -6.53 -3.23 6.76
C ALA A 60 -7.00 -4.29 7.78
N CYS A 61 -6.16 -4.69 8.74
CA CYS A 61 -6.56 -5.61 9.82
C CYS A 61 -7.60 -5.01 10.78
N SER A 62 -7.74 -3.68 10.82
CA SER A 62 -8.64 -2.98 11.74
C SER A 62 -9.70 -2.13 11.03
N VAL A 63 -9.79 -2.25 9.71
CA VAL A 63 -10.86 -1.65 8.92
C VAL A 63 -11.86 -2.74 8.60
N LEU A 64 -13.15 -2.52 8.89
CA LEU A 64 -14.20 -3.45 8.49
C LEU A 64 -14.39 -3.39 6.97
N ALA A 65 -14.57 -4.55 6.36
CA ALA A 65 -14.78 -4.61 4.92
C ALA A 65 -16.05 -3.85 4.48
N VAL A 66 -17.07 -3.81 5.34
CA VAL A 66 -18.32 -3.08 5.11
C VAL A 66 -18.13 -1.56 5.08
N ASP A 67 -17.12 -1.04 5.79
CA ASP A 67 -16.81 0.39 5.81
C ASP A 67 -16.02 0.83 4.56
N ALA A 68 -15.48 -0.14 3.83
CA ALA A 68 -14.77 0.10 2.58
C ALA A 68 -15.69 0.00 1.34
N ASP A 69 -17.01 -0.20 1.51
CA ASP A 69 -17.95 -0.28 0.39
C ASP A 69 -17.84 0.95 -0.52
N GLY A 70 -17.81 0.73 -1.83
CA GLY A 70 -17.62 1.77 -2.84
C GLY A 70 -16.19 2.33 -2.95
N CYS A 71 -15.23 1.83 -2.16
CA CYS A 71 -13.87 2.36 -2.17
C CYS A 71 -12.98 1.72 -3.24
N ASP A 72 -11.96 2.49 -3.66
CA ASP A 72 -10.84 2.01 -4.47
C ASP A 72 -9.73 1.49 -3.55
N VAL A 73 -9.41 0.21 -3.67
CA VAL A 73 -8.41 -0.50 -2.87
C VAL A 73 -7.23 -0.89 -3.73
N LEU A 74 -6.03 -0.41 -3.40
CA LEU A 74 -4.80 -0.83 -4.05
C LEU A 74 -3.96 -1.67 -3.09
N THR A 75 -3.64 -2.89 -3.53
CA THR A 75 -2.75 -3.81 -2.84
C THR A 75 -1.37 -3.83 -3.47
N ILE A 76 -0.43 -4.54 -2.85
CA ILE A 76 0.94 -4.67 -3.41
C ILE A 76 0.94 -5.34 -4.79
N GLU A 77 0.01 -6.25 -5.05
CA GLU A 77 -0.12 -6.94 -6.33
C GLU A 77 -0.51 -5.98 -7.47
N GLY A 78 -1.19 -4.88 -7.14
CA GLY A 78 -1.54 -3.83 -8.08
C GLY A 78 -0.54 -2.67 -8.14
N LEU A 79 0.59 -2.74 -7.42
CA LEU A 79 1.55 -1.64 -7.38
C LEU A 79 2.40 -1.56 -8.67
N GLY A 80 2.68 -2.68 -9.31
CA GLY A 80 3.35 -2.76 -10.61
C GLY A 80 2.37 -3.09 -11.74
N ASP A 81 2.85 -3.08 -12.97
CA ASP A 81 2.06 -3.43 -14.16
C ASP A 81 2.18 -4.93 -14.56
N GLY A 82 2.77 -5.74 -13.69
CA GLY A 82 3.04 -7.16 -13.93
C GLY A 82 4.23 -7.45 -14.87
N LYS A 83 4.74 -6.45 -15.58
CA LYS A 83 5.90 -6.55 -16.49
C LYS A 83 7.11 -5.80 -15.96
N LYS A 84 6.88 -4.69 -15.27
CA LYS A 84 7.93 -3.87 -14.68
C LYS A 84 7.67 -3.69 -13.20
N HIS A 85 8.74 -3.75 -12.43
CA HIS A 85 8.68 -3.42 -11.01
C HIS A 85 8.40 -1.93 -10.82
N HIS A 86 7.66 -1.62 -9.77
CA HIS A 86 7.52 -0.23 -9.35
C HIS A 86 8.89 0.32 -8.92
N PRO A 87 9.23 1.62 -9.15
CA PRO A 87 10.53 2.20 -8.78
C PRO A 87 10.93 1.96 -7.32
N LEU A 88 9.96 1.90 -6.40
CA LEU A 88 10.21 1.51 -5.01
C LEU A 88 10.70 0.07 -4.88
N GLN A 89 10.16 -0.86 -5.64
CA GLN A 89 10.57 -2.26 -5.62
C GLN A 89 11.99 -2.40 -6.20
N GLU A 90 12.29 -1.72 -7.30
CA GLU A 90 13.64 -1.69 -7.88
C GLU A 90 14.66 -1.12 -6.90
N ALA A 91 14.34 -0.01 -6.24
CA ALA A 91 15.21 0.58 -5.24
C ALA A 91 15.48 -0.38 -4.06
N PHE A 92 14.48 -1.11 -3.58
CA PHE A 92 14.67 -2.10 -2.52
C PHE A 92 15.58 -3.25 -2.94
N MET A 93 15.49 -3.72 -4.18
CA MET A 93 16.38 -4.75 -4.71
C MET A 93 17.80 -4.23 -4.88
N GLU A 94 17.97 -3.06 -5.48
CA GLU A 94 19.30 -2.46 -5.73
C GLU A 94 20.09 -2.21 -4.45
N PHE A 95 19.42 -1.74 -3.40
CA PHE A 95 20.07 -1.38 -2.15
C PHE A 95 20.01 -2.48 -1.07
N GLY A 96 19.50 -3.66 -1.41
CA GLY A 96 19.43 -4.79 -0.46
C GLY A 96 18.61 -4.47 0.78
N ALA A 97 17.54 -3.66 0.65
CA ALA A 97 16.74 -3.18 1.77
C ALA A 97 15.79 -4.24 2.35
N LEU A 98 15.96 -5.50 2.00
CA LEU A 98 15.13 -6.61 2.44
C LEU A 98 15.81 -7.34 3.60
N GLN A 99 15.05 -7.65 4.64
CA GLN A 99 15.41 -8.64 5.67
C GLN A 99 14.58 -9.91 5.42
N CYS A 100 13.66 -10.28 6.33
CA CYS A 100 12.78 -11.43 6.11
C CYS A 100 11.69 -11.18 5.05
N GLY A 101 11.47 -9.94 4.63
CA GLY A 101 10.50 -9.56 3.59
C GLY A 101 9.04 -9.50 4.03
N TYR A 102 8.70 -9.97 5.24
CA TYR A 102 7.31 -10.13 5.67
C TYR A 102 6.50 -8.83 5.69
N CYS A 103 7.08 -7.72 6.17
CA CYS A 103 6.41 -6.41 6.23
C CYS A 103 6.64 -5.53 5.00
N THR A 104 7.41 -5.99 4.02
CA THR A 104 7.86 -5.18 2.88
C THR A 104 6.69 -4.66 2.05
N SER A 105 5.66 -5.48 1.81
CA SER A 105 4.45 -5.07 1.10
C SER A 105 3.75 -3.88 1.76
N GLY A 106 3.62 -3.91 3.09
CA GLY A 106 3.06 -2.80 3.86
C GLY A 106 3.90 -1.53 3.77
N VAL A 107 5.24 -1.67 3.75
CA VAL A 107 6.16 -0.54 3.57
C VAL A 107 5.97 0.11 2.22
N TYR A 108 5.85 -0.66 1.14
CA TYR A 108 5.58 -0.13 -0.20
C TYR A 108 4.26 0.62 -0.27
N SER A 109 3.17 0.01 0.22
CA SER A 109 1.85 0.64 0.25
C SER A 109 1.86 1.94 1.05
N TYR A 110 2.50 1.93 2.22
CA TYR A 110 2.63 3.12 3.05
C TYR A 110 3.37 4.25 2.31
N ARG A 111 4.52 3.94 1.71
CA ARG A 111 5.35 4.94 1.01
C ARG A 111 4.65 5.48 -0.23
N GLN A 112 3.95 4.65 -0.97
CA GLN A 112 3.15 5.08 -2.12
C GLN A 112 2.04 6.06 -1.70
N GLY A 113 1.35 5.79 -0.60
CA GLY A 113 0.33 6.69 -0.06
C GLY A 113 0.90 7.98 0.53
N ALA A 114 2.09 7.92 1.14
CA ALA A 114 2.78 9.08 1.68
C ALA A 114 3.31 10.00 0.55
N ALA A 115 3.88 9.44 -0.51
CA ALA A 115 4.39 10.20 -1.65
C ALA A 115 3.31 11.04 -2.33
N ARG A 116 2.05 10.60 -2.30
CA ARG A 116 0.91 11.36 -2.83
C ARG A 116 0.52 12.57 -1.96
N ARG A 117 0.99 12.64 -0.71
CA ARG A 117 0.66 13.71 0.24
C ARG A 117 1.74 14.76 0.39
N VAL A 118 2.97 14.44 0.00
CA VAL A 118 4.12 15.33 0.15
C VAL A 118 4.46 15.89 -1.22
N SER A 119 4.12 17.16 -1.43
CA SER A 119 4.70 17.93 -2.51
C SER A 119 6.23 17.97 -2.30
N PRO A 120 7.06 17.87 -3.35
CA PRO A 120 8.52 17.92 -3.22
C PRO A 120 9.06 19.20 -2.55
N THR A 121 8.21 20.21 -2.43
CA THR A 121 8.54 21.54 -1.87
C THR A 121 8.40 21.63 -0.35
N ASP A 122 7.66 20.69 0.27
CA ASP A 122 7.42 20.76 1.71
C ASP A 122 8.48 19.92 2.42
N GLY A 123 9.57 20.54 2.86
CA GLY A 123 10.63 19.91 3.68
C GLY A 123 10.15 19.28 5.00
N GLY A 124 8.86 19.02 5.12
CA GLY A 124 8.19 18.42 6.25
C GLY A 124 8.02 16.92 6.09
N ALA A 125 9.03 16.14 6.46
CA ALA A 125 8.78 14.79 6.91
C ALA A 125 7.86 14.90 8.13
N GLN A 126 6.54 14.85 7.92
CA GLN A 126 5.62 14.72 9.04
C GLN A 126 6.00 13.45 9.79
N LYS A 127 6.51 13.64 11.00
CA LYS A 127 6.63 12.60 12.01
C LYS A 127 5.23 12.15 12.39
N GLY A 128 4.58 11.42 11.47
CA GLY A 128 3.36 10.71 11.76
C GLY A 128 3.68 9.72 12.86
N ASN A 129 2.93 9.79 13.94
CA ASN A 129 3.01 8.86 15.05
C ASN A 129 2.50 7.49 14.59
N HIS A 130 3.31 6.80 13.79
CA HIS A 130 3.02 5.47 13.25
C HIS A 130 3.53 4.46 14.25
N GLY A 131 2.65 4.08 15.18
CA GLY A 131 2.95 3.13 16.21
C GLY A 131 3.75 1.94 15.72
N GLY A 132 5.03 1.93 16.04
CA GLY A 132 5.83 0.73 16.16
C GLY A 132 6.24 -0.01 14.89
N LEU A 133 5.99 0.50 13.70
CA LEU A 133 6.66 -0.04 12.52
C LEU A 133 8.16 0.19 12.65
N PRO A 134 8.98 -0.81 12.32
CA PRO A 134 10.42 -0.61 12.14
C PRO A 134 10.72 0.23 10.88
N LEU A 135 9.82 1.14 10.51
CA LEU A 135 10.00 2.14 9.45
C LEU A 135 11.22 3.01 9.71
N HIS A 136 11.58 3.22 10.98
CA HIS A 136 12.78 3.96 11.36
C HIS A 136 14.05 3.39 10.72
N ARG A 137 14.10 2.08 10.50
CA ARG A 137 15.22 1.41 9.83
C ARG A 137 15.21 1.64 8.32
N TYR A 138 14.02 1.85 7.75
CA TYR A 138 13.84 2.17 6.33
C TYR A 138 13.91 3.67 6.06
N ASP A 139 13.73 4.53 7.05
CA ASP A 139 13.85 5.99 6.88
C ASP A 139 15.25 6.40 6.43
N LEU A 140 16.30 5.78 6.96
CA LEU A 140 17.68 5.98 6.52
C LEU A 140 17.87 5.61 5.05
N PHE A 141 17.23 4.54 4.60
CA PHE A 141 17.25 4.11 3.21
C PHE A 141 16.56 5.13 2.28
N PHE A 142 15.39 5.62 2.67
CA PHE A 142 14.63 6.59 1.86
C PHE A 142 15.17 8.02 1.92
N THR A 143 15.97 8.35 2.94
CA THR A 143 16.66 9.64 3.05
C THR A 143 17.99 9.64 2.32
N ALA A 144 18.51 8.47 1.90
CA ALA A 144 19.75 8.38 1.15
C ALA A 144 19.65 9.20 -0.16
N PRO A 145 20.62 10.09 -0.44
CA PRO A 145 20.55 11.00 -1.60
C PRO A 145 20.35 10.27 -2.94
N ARG A 146 20.97 9.09 -3.12
CA ARG A 146 20.83 8.27 -4.33
C ARG A 146 19.41 7.72 -4.51
N THR A 147 18.79 7.21 -3.45
CA THR A 147 17.42 6.70 -3.49
C THR A 147 16.44 7.83 -3.81
N ARG A 148 16.62 8.99 -3.16
CA ARG A 148 15.80 10.18 -3.41
C ARG A 148 15.93 10.67 -4.84
N ARG A 149 17.16 10.74 -5.39
CA ARG A 149 17.42 11.17 -6.77
C ARG A 149 16.75 10.24 -7.78
N ARG A 150 16.86 8.93 -7.62
CA ARG A 150 16.26 7.95 -8.52
C ARG A 150 14.74 7.93 -8.45
N MET A 151 14.17 8.16 -7.25
CA MET A 151 12.73 8.36 -7.08
C MET A 151 12.24 9.64 -7.77
N GLN A 152 13.07 10.69 -7.85
CA GLN A 152 12.78 11.93 -8.57
C GLN A 152 12.97 11.78 -10.09
N GLU A 153 14.01 11.09 -10.52
CA GLU A 153 14.32 10.85 -11.94
C GLU A 153 13.28 9.91 -12.59
N ASN A 154 12.73 8.98 -11.82
CA ASN A 154 11.60 8.12 -12.21
C ASN A 154 10.25 8.67 -11.73
N SER A 155 10.16 9.97 -11.47
CA SER A 155 8.92 10.61 -11.05
C SER A 155 7.85 10.43 -12.12
N MET A 156 7.12 9.34 -12.01
CA MET A 156 5.78 9.29 -12.55
C MET A 156 4.99 10.36 -11.79
N GLU A 157 4.60 11.40 -12.49
CA GLU A 157 3.65 12.38 -12.00
C GLU A 157 2.46 11.64 -11.38
N PRO A 158 1.91 12.09 -10.24
CA PRO A 158 0.72 11.47 -9.63
C PRO A 158 -0.45 11.31 -10.63
N ALA A 159 -0.48 12.13 -11.68
CA ALA A 159 -1.42 12.06 -12.78
C ALA A 159 -1.23 10.86 -13.71
N ASP A 160 -0.05 10.25 -13.78
CA ASP A 160 0.24 9.16 -14.71
C ASP A 160 -0.09 7.79 -14.14
N ILE A 161 -0.13 7.65 -12.82
CA ILE A 161 -0.56 6.41 -12.15
C ILE A 161 -2.03 6.09 -12.48
N GLY A 162 -2.87 7.12 -12.68
CA GLY A 162 -4.27 6.95 -13.10
C GLY A 162 -4.44 6.62 -14.59
N LYS A 163 -3.45 6.91 -15.44
CA LYS A 163 -3.56 6.70 -16.90
C LYS A 163 -3.14 5.29 -17.32
N THR A 164 -2.25 4.65 -16.58
CA THR A 164 -1.81 3.27 -16.87
C THR A 164 -2.93 2.25 -16.65
N PHE A 165 -3.91 2.58 -15.81
CA PHE A 165 -5.09 1.73 -15.53
C PHE A 165 -6.26 1.90 -16.50
N ARG A 166 -6.18 2.83 -17.46
CA ARG A 166 -7.28 3.07 -18.44
C ARG A 166 -7.09 2.38 -19.79
N ARG A 167 -6.05 1.59 -19.98
CA ARG A 167 -5.81 0.85 -21.23
C ARG A 167 -5.61 -0.63 -20.94
N GLY A 168 -6.72 -1.37 -20.90
CA GLY A 168 -6.74 -2.83 -20.83
C GLY A 168 -8.16 -3.30 -20.72
#